data_36c7512aaabf8396ca48ee933ba17e06
#
_entry.id   36c7512aaabf8396ca48ee933ba17e06
#
_cell.length_a   1.000
_cell.length_b   1.000
_cell.length_c   1.000
_cell.angle_alpha   90.00
_cell.angle_beta   90.00
_cell.angle_gamma   90.00
#
_symmetry.space_group_name_H-M   'P 1'
#
loop_
_entity.id
_entity.type
_entity.pdbx_description
1 polymer ?
#
loop_
_entity_poly.entity_id
_entity_poly.type
_entity_poly.pdbx_seq_one_letter_code
_entity_poly.pdbx_strand_id
1 'polypeptide(L)'
;MNLFALLDQTAARHGDRGAVYHGERLVHTWSSLRERALRLASSLREFGPGARIAVASENRPEIVELMFAIWAAECVFVPLNYKLHVREMEQILSDAGAARVFTSPKIGAELAPVASTGIEIIGAAEYESRCAAMPSPAPRDTDPASPAWLFYTSGTTGRSKGAMLSHRNLMAMTVSHLADFDCPDENSSLIHGAPMSHGSGLYVPPYVSRGARQVVPASGTFDPDEFLDLCESHPGCSAFLAPTMVARLVQTGRACPANLRTIVYGGGPMYVDSLKKAMAAFGPVFVQLYGQGEAPMTITGLRRRDHLDAPDAVLGSVGYARSGVDVAVLGPDGAPWRSARSARSSVAAMW
;
A
#
# COMPACT_ATOMS: atom_id res chain seq x y z
N MET A 1 -5.67 13.76 13.84
CA MET A 1 -4.58 12.77 14.04
C MET A 1 -3.89 12.54 12.71
N ASN A 2 -2.57 12.72 12.64
CA ASN A 2 -1.74 12.49 11.45
C ASN A 2 -1.23 11.04 11.44
N LEU A 3 -1.17 10.41 10.25
CA LEU A 3 -0.65 9.03 10.10
C LEU A 3 0.82 8.88 10.48
N PHE A 4 1.60 9.97 10.49
CA PHE A 4 2.96 9.95 11.02
C PHE A 4 3.02 9.44 12.47
N ALA A 5 1.96 9.63 13.25
CA ALA A 5 1.87 9.12 14.63
C ALA A 5 2.07 7.59 14.73
N LEU A 6 1.76 6.83 13.68
CA LEU A 6 2.01 5.38 13.65
C LEU A 6 3.52 5.08 13.72
N LEU A 7 4.32 5.79 12.92
CA LEU A 7 5.78 5.66 12.95
C LEU A 7 6.34 6.21 14.26
N ASP A 8 5.86 7.37 14.73
CA ASP A 8 6.33 8.01 15.96
C ASP A 8 6.17 7.09 17.18
N GLN A 9 4.98 6.50 17.33
CA GLN A 9 4.67 5.55 18.40
C GLN A 9 5.47 4.25 18.28
N THR A 10 5.66 3.75 17.07
CA THR A 10 6.44 2.51 16.82
C THR A 10 7.91 2.73 17.11
N ALA A 11 8.48 3.85 16.70
CA ALA A 11 9.86 4.20 17.02
C ALA A 11 10.10 4.35 18.53
N ALA A 12 9.11 4.91 19.26
CA ALA A 12 9.19 5.01 20.72
C ALA A 12 9.18 3.64 21.44
N ARG A 13 8.51 2.62 20.87
CA ARG A 13 8.40 1.28 21.47
C ARG A 13 9.49 0.31 21.01
N HIS A 14 9.92 0.43 19.75
CA HIS A 14 10.77 -0.56 19.06
C HIS A 14 11.99 0.07 18.38
N GLY A 15 12.47 1.22 18.88
CA GLY A 15 13.45 2.10 18.23
C GLY A 15 14.64 1.42 17.57
N ASP A 16 15.27 0.48 18.26
CA ASP A 16 16.50 -0.22 17.82
C ASP A 16 16.23 -1.41 16.91
N ARG A 17 14.96 -1.83 16.77
CA ARG A 17 14.62 -2.96 15.89
C ARG A 17 14.64 -2.52 14.42
N GLY A 18 14.97 -3.47 13.53
CA GLY A 18 14.97 -3.24 12.09
C GLY A 18 13.55 -2.91 11.58
N ALA A 19 13.44 -1.79 10.86
CA ALA A 19 12.20 -1.26 10.32
C ALA A 19 12.06 -1.50 8.82
N VAL A 20 13.09 -1.14 8.05
CA VAL A 20 13.08 -1.24 6.58
C VAL A 20 14.28 -2.02 6.10
N TYR A 21 14.01 -2.98 5.21
CA TYR A 21 15.00 -3.84 4.58
C TYR A 21 14.94 -3.71 3.07
N HIS A 22 16.10 -3.81 2.41
CA HIS A 22 16.24 -3.96 0.97
C HIS A 22 16.83 -5.34 0.70
N GLY A 23 15.99 -6.26 0.24
CA GLY A 23 16.32 -7.68 0.35
C GLY A 23 16.51 -8.09 1.81
N GLU A 24 17.63 -8.70 2.12
CA GLU A 24 18.03 -9.07 3.49
C GLU A 24 18.76 -7.95 4.24
N ARG A 25 19.22 -6.91 3.52
CA ARG A 25 20.02 -5.84 4.10
C ARG A 25 19.15 -4.86 4.88
N LEU A 26 19.44 -4.68 6.18
CA LEU A 26 18.83 -3.63 6.99
C LEU A 26 19.21 -2.24 6.42
N VAL A 27 18.21 -1.41 6.17
CA VAL A 27 18.37 -0.02 5.75
C VAL A 27 18.13 0.92 6.92
N HIS A 28 17.03 0.73 7.65
CA HIS A 28 16.65 1.58 8.77
C HIS A 28 16.16 0.77 9.97
N THR A 29 16.53 1.21 11.16
CA THR A 29 15.80 0.90 12.40
C THR A 29 14.58 1.83 12.50
N TRP A 30 13.64 1.56 13.42
CA TRP A 30 12.49 2.44 13.64
C TRP A 30 12.90 3.84 14.06
N SER A 31 13.91 3.99 14.92
CA SER A 31 14.44 5.29 15.33
C SER A 31 15.07 6.05 14.16
N SER A 32 15.91 5.38 13.35
CA SER A 32 16.56 6.04 12.21
C SER A 32 15.58 6.41 11.11
N LEU A 33 14.57 5.58 10.84
CA LEU A 33 13.49 5.88 9.89
C LEU A 33 12.70 7.12 10.34
N ARG A 34 12.30 7.16 11.63
CA ARG A 34 11.58 8.30 12.20
C ARG A 34 12.38 9.60 12.09
N GLU A 35 13.64 9.56 12.49
CA GLU A 35 14.51 10.74 12.45
C GLU A 35 14.67 11.25 11.01
N ARG A 36 14.95 10.37 10.08
CA ARG A 36 15.15 10.68 8.68
C ARG A 36 13.87 11.23 8.04
N ALA A 37 12.70 10.66 8.35
CA ALA A 37 11.41 11.19 7.92
C ALA A 37 11.14 12.61 8.44
N LEU A 38 11.48 12.92 9.71
CA LEU A 38 11.33 14.26 10.26
C LEU A 38 12.31 15.28 9.65
N ARG A 39 13.53 14.84 9.32
CA ARG A 39 14.51 15.69 8.61
C ARG A 39 14.03 16.05 7.21
N LEU A 40 13.57 15.06 6.45
CA LEU A 40 12.99 15.26 5.13
C LEU A 40 11.71 16.11 5.20
N ALA A 41 10.84 15.87 6.18
CA ALA A 41 9.64 16.68 6.41
C ALA A 41 9.95 18.17 6.64
N SER A 42 11.06 18.48 7.32
CA SER A 42 11.51 19.86 7.53
C SER A 42 11.65 20.63 6.23
N SER A 43 12.27 20.00 5.22
CA SER A 43 12.43 20.62 3.90
C SER A 43 11.12 20.64 3.09
N LEU A 44 10.25 19.59 3.23
CA LEU A 44 8.98 19.57 2.51
C LEU A 44 7.96 20.61 2.99
N ARG A 45 8.12 21.14 4.19
CA ARG A 45 7.27 22.24 4.71
C ARG A 45 7.38 23.54 3.92
N GLU A 46 8.42 23.70 3.10
CA GLU A 46 8.54 24.84 2.16
C GLU A 46 7.35 24.93 1.20
N PHE A 47 6.71 23.78 0.87
CA PHE A 47 5.56 23.73 -0.04
C PHE A 47 4.22 24.07 0.64
N GLY A 48 4.18 24.13 1.97
CA GLY A 48 2.99 24.42 2.77
C GLY A 48 2.07 23.20 2.99
N PRO A 49 1.19 23.31 4.03
CA PRO A 49 0.23 22.24 4.34
C PRO A 49 -0.71 21.94 3.16
N GLY A 50 -1.00 20.67 2.95
CA GLY A 50 -1.87 20.20 1.84
C GLY A 50 -1.20 20.19 0.47
N ALA A 51 0.06 20.60 0.35
CA ALA A 51 0.82 20.48 -0.89
C ALA A 51 0.92 19.02 -1.32
N ARG A 52 0.75 18.77 -2.62
CA ARG A 52 0.81 17.41 -3.18
C ARG A 52 2.25 17.11 -3.57
N ILE A 53 2.78 16.08 -2.96
CA ILE A 53 4.15 15.60 -3.22
C ILE A 53 4.04 14.24 -3.88
N ALA A 54 4.47 14.16 -5.12
CA ALA A 54 4.39 12.94 -5.91
C ALA A 54 5.64 12.06 -5.74
N VAL A 55 5.44 10.75 -5.90
CA VAL A 55 6.51 9.76 -5.93
C VAL A 55 6.29 8.80 -7.09
N ALA A 56 7.24 8.73 -8.02
CA ALA A 56 7.21 7.86 -9.19
C ALA A 56 8.50 7.02 -9.24
N SER A 57 8.42 5.78 -8.77
CA SER A 57 9.57 4.88 -8.67
C SER A 57 9.13 3.42 -8.64
N GLU A 58 10.03 2.53 -9.04
CA GLU A 58 9.99 1.11 -8.67
C GLU A 58 9.95 0.98 -7.14
N ASN A 59 9.60 -0.20 -6.63
CA ASN A 59 9.63 -0.43 -5.18
C ASN A 59 11.04 -0.20 -4.64
N ARG A 60 11.15 0.63 -3.61
CA ARG A 60 12.41 0.94 -2.95
C ARG A 60 12.18 1.38 -1.50
N PRO A 61 13.17 1.20 -0.62
CA PRO A 61 13.06 1.55 0.81
C PRO A 61 12.61 2.99 1.07
N GLU A 62 13.08 3.93 0.25
CA GLU A 62 12.83 5.36 0.43
C GLU A 62 11.36 5.75 0.20
N ILE A 63 10.54 4.87 -0.41
CA ILE A 63 9.09 5.11 -0.52
C ILE A 63 8.45 5.11 0.87
N VAL A 64 8.88 4.24 1.79
CA VAL A 64 8.39 4.24 3.19
C VAL A 64 8.81 5.53 3.88
N GLU A 65 10.05 5.95 3.70
CA GLU A 65 10.59 7.20 4.26
C GLU A 65 9.82 8.42 3.74
N LEU A 66 9.66 8.53 2.42
CA LEU A 66 8.91 9.62 1.76
C LEU A 66 7.46 9.67 2.22
N MET A 67 6.79 8.52 2.30
CA MET A 67 5.39 8.44 2.75
C MET A 67 5.23 9.09 4.13
N PHE A 68 6.04 8.70 5.11
CA PHE A 68 5.95 9.27 6.46
C PHE A 68 6.48 10.70 6.53
N ALA A 69 7.49 11.06 5.75
CA ALA A 69 7.99 12.44 5.67
C ALA A 69 6.94 13.41 5.11
N ILE A 70 6.25 12.99 4.05
CA ILE A 70 5.17 13.79 3.43
C ILE A 70 4.04 14.01 4.44
N TRP A 71 3.62 12.97 5.16
CA TRP A 71 2.61 13.13 6.22
C TRP A 71 3.10 13.97 7.39
N ALA A 72 4.37 13.84 7.79
CA ALA A 72 4.96 14.68 8.85
C ALA A 72 5.06 16.15 8.46
N ALA A 73 5.17 16.44 7.18
CA ALA A 73 5.12 17.79 6.63
C ALA A 73 3.70 18.34 6.45
N GLU A 74 2.67 17.54 6.79
CA GLU A 74 1.25 17.85 6.56
C GLU A 74 0.90 18.00 5.06
N CYS A 75 1.69 17.37 4.20
CA CYS A 75 1.51 17.28 2.76
C CYS A 75 0.71 16.03 2.37
N VAL A 76 0.31 15.98 1.11
CA VAL A 76 -0.47 14.88 0.52
C VAL A 76 0.43 13.99 -0.33
N PHE A 77 0.47 12.70 -0.02
CA PHE A 77 1.22 11.70 -0.77
C PHE A 77 0.50 11.35 -2.08
N VAL A 78 1.21 11.48 -3.22
CA VAL A 78 0.68 11.18 -4.56
C VAL A 78 1.56 10.14 -5.24
N PRO A 79 1.40 8.84 -4.95
CA PRO A 79 2.19 7.82 -5.61
C PRO A 79 1.71 7.57 -7.03
N LEU A 80 2.66 7.49 -7.96
CA LEU A 80 2.41 7.16 -9.36
C LEU A 80 2.90 5.75 -9.66
N ASN A 81 2.12 5.02 -10.45
CA ASN A 81 2.58 3.75 -10.97
C ASN A 81 3.73 3.98 -11.97
N TYR A 82 4.90 3.50 -11.64
CA TYR A 82 6.10 3.66 -12.47
C TYR A 82 6.01 2.99 -13.85
N LYS A 83 5.01 2.13 -14.07
CA LYS A 83 4.74 1.46 -15.35
C LYS A 83 3.89 2.30 -16.30
N LEU A 84 3.35 3.43 -15.85
CA LEU A 84 2.62 4.34 -16.71
C LEU A 84 3.56 4.99 -17.73
N HIS A 85 3.00 5.32 -18.88
CA HIS A 85 3.73 6.14 -19.84
C HIS A 85 3.97 7.56 -19.28
N VAL A 86 5.11 8.17 -19.56
CA VAL A 86 5.51 9.47 -18.97
C VAL A 86 4.52 10.59 -19.23
N ARG A 87 3.78 10.57 -20.33
CA ARG A 87 2.70 11.53 -20.60
C ARG A 87 1.48 11.34 -19.68
N GLU A 88 1.20 10.10 -19.28
CA GLU A 88 0.14 9.82 -18.30
C GLU A 88 0.58 10.25 -16.91
N MET A 89 1.86 10.05 -16.56
CA MET A 89 2.43 10.57 -15.31
C MET A 89 2.31 12.09 -15.26
N GLU A 90 2.69 12.81 -16.34
CA GLU A 90 2.59 14.26 -16.41
C GLU A 90 1.13 14.74 -16.29
N GLN A 91 0.19 14.05 -16.93
CA GLN A 91 -1.25 14.36 -16.77
C GLN A 91 -1.69 14.25 -15.33
N ILE A 92 -1.24 13.21 -14.61
CA ILE A 92 -1.54 13.02 -13.18
C ILE A 92 -0.87 14.12 -12.34
N LEU A 93 0.40 14.44 -12.60
CA LEU A 93 1.10 15.51 -11.89
C LEU A 93 0.41 16.87 -12.04
N SER A 94 -0.01 17.18 -13.27
CA SER A 94 -0.74 18.40 -13.58
C SER A 94 -2.13 18.43 -12.95
N ASP A 95 -2.89 17.33 -13.04
CA ASP A 95 -4.23 17.20 -12.44
C ASP A 95 -4.18 17.29 -10.91
N ALA A 96 -3.19 16.64 -10.29
CA ALA A 96 -2.95 16.72 -8.85
C ALA A 96 -2.49 18.11 -8.42
N GLY A 97 -1.97 18.95 -9.31
CA GLY A 97 -1.24 20.16 -8.95
C GLY A 97 -0.04 19.85 -8.08
N ALA A 98 0.77 18.84 -8.48
CA ALA A 98 1.90 18.39 -7.69
C ALA A 98 2.98 19.48 -7.58
N ALA A 99 3.38 19.82 -6.36
CA ALA A 99 4.42 20.82 -6.10
C ALA A 99 5.84 20.29 -6.37
N ARG A 100 6.03 18.98 -6.18
CA ARG A 100 7.30 18.27 -6.41
C ARG A 100 7.02 16.82 -6.76
N VAL A 101 7.92 16.22 -7.57
CA VAL A 101 7.92 14.76 -7.78
C VAL A 101 9.27 14.17 -7.46
N PHE A 102 9.29 13.16 -6.60
CA PHE A 102 10.45 12.33 -6.30
C PHE A 102 10.45 11.10 -7.20
N THR A 103 11.58 10.82 -7.86
CA THR A 103 11.67 9.74 -8.85
C THR A 103 12.91 8.89 -8.66
N SER A 104 12.87 7.63 -9.12
CA SER A 104 14.11 6.90 -9.38
C SER A 104 14.90 7.57 -10.53
N PRO A 105 16.22 7.35 -10.64
CA PRO A 105 17.03 7.96 -11.71
C PRO A 105 16.48 7.69 -13.12
N LYS A 106 16.02 6.45 -13.35
CA LYS A 106 15.44 6.04 -14.64
C LYS A 106 14.17 6.82 -14.97
N ILE A 107 13.21 6.79 -14.06
CA ILE A 107 11.92 7.49 -14.25
C ILE A 107 12.13 9.00 -14.36
N GLY A 108 13.04 9.57 -13.57
CA GLY A 108 13.37 10.98 -13.65
C GLY A 108 13.92 11.40 -15.02
N ALA A 109 14.82 10.61 -15.59
CA ALA A 109 15.35 10.87 -16.92
C ALA A 109 14.26 10.77 -18.03
N GLU A 110 13.35 9.80 -17.92
CA GLU A 110 12.24 9.63 -18.85
C GLU A 110 11.18 10.74 -18.73
N LEU A 111 10.91 11.21 -17.49
CA LEU A 111 9.92 12.24 -17.20
C LEU A 111 10.39 13.66 -17.51
N ALA A 112 11.67 13.95 -17.34
CA ALA A 112 12.26 15.29 -17.48
C ALA A 112 11.88 16.04 -18.77
N PRO A 113 11.81 15.40 -19.97
CA PRO A 113 11.45 16.11 -21.20
C PRO A 113 10.01 16.63 -21.25
N VAL A 114 9.11 16.11 -20.41
CA VAL A 114 7.67 16.41 -20.45
C VAL A 114 7.14 17.01 -19.17
N ALA A 115 7.87 16.91 -18.05
CA ALA A 115 7.40 17.36 -16.74
C ALA A 115 7.34 18.88 -16.64
N SER A 116 6.21 19.39 -16.16
CA SER A 116 6.04 20.77 -15.71
C SER A 116 6.35 20.95 -14.22
N THR A 117 6.37 19.86 -13.47
CA THR A 117 6.66 19.79 -12.03
C THR A 117 8.14 19.58 -11.79
N GLY A 118 8.69 20.22 -10.77
CA GLY A 118 10.10 20.03 -10.36
C GLY A 118 10.39 18.58 -9.97
N ILE A 119 11.39 17.98 -10.61
CA ILE A 119 11.83 16.60 -10.38
C ILE A 119 12.98 16.58 -9.38
N GLU A 120 12.94 15.63 -8.45
CA GLU A 120 14.04 15.33 -7.52
C GLU A 120 14.36 13.84 -7.56
N ILE A 121 15.63 13.51 -7.71
CA ILE A 121 16.09 12.13 -7.83
C ILE A 121 16.33 11.54 -6.44
N ILE A 122 15.61 10.48 -6.09
CA ILE A 122 15.75 9.77 -4.82
C ILE A 122 17.17 9.17 -4.73
N GLY A 123 17.85 9.42 -3.60
CA GLY A 123 19.22 8.96 -3.36
C GLY A 123 20.30 9.83 -4.01
N ALA A 124 19.95 10.89 -4.75
CA ALA A 124 20.93 11.87 -5.23
C ALA A 124 21.38 12.80 -4.09
N ALA A 125 22.45 13.55 -4.32
CA ALA A 125 23.04 14.44 -3.31
C ALA A 125 22.05 15.47 -2.74
N GLU A 126 21.14 16.00 -3.58
CA GLU A 126 20.08 16.92 -3.14
C GLU A 126 19.11 16.24 -2.17
N TYR A 127 18.63 15.04 -2.50
CA TYR A 127 17.77 14.24 -1.63
C TYR A 127 18.46 13.92 -0.29
N GLU A 128 19.70 13.47 -0.32
CA GLU A 128 20.47 13.18 0.90
C GLU A 128 20.73 14.43 1.73
N SER A 129 20.92 15.60 1.10
CA SER A 129 21.04 16.88 1.81
C SER A 129 19.75 17.22 2.57
N ARG A 130 18.56 16.95 1.98
CA ARG A 130 17.28 17.12 2.67
C ARG A 130 17.16 16.16 3.86
N CYS A 131 17.60 14.94 3.70
CA CYS A 131 17.61 13.94 4.79
C CYS A 131 18.64 14.24 5.88
N ALA A 132 19.60 15.12 5.62
CA ALA A 132 20.58 15.61 6.61
C ALA A 132 20.16 16.93 7.30
N ALA A 133 19.04 17.54 6.89
CA ALA A 133 18.54 18.79 7.48
C ALA A 133 18.20 18.62 8.98
N MET A 134 18.00 19.74 9.68
CA MET A 134 17.50 19.68 11.07
C MET A 134 16.08 19.07 11.09
N PRO A 135 15.77 18.12 12.00
CA PRO A 135 14.46 17.49 12.04
C PRO A 135 13.37 18.48 12.44
N SER A 136 12.22 18.42 11.77
CA SER A 136 11.05 19.15 12.20
C SER A 136 10.39 18.51 13.42
N PRO A 137 9.61 19.23 14.23
CA PRO A 137 8.75 18.61 15.22
C PRO A 137 7.70 17.73 14.55
N ALA A 138 7.30 16.64 15.22
CA ALA A 138 6.19 15.81 14.76
C ALA A 138 4.88 16.60 14.75
N PRO A 139 4.01 16.42 13.74
CA PRO A 139 2.71 17.10 13.68
C PRO A 139 1.80 16.62 14.81
N ARG A 140 1.11 17.54 15.49
CA ARG A 140 0.23 17.22 16.65
C ARG A 140 -1.24 17.42 16.35
N ASP A 141 -1.59 18.50 15.65
CA ASP A 141 -2.97 18.99 15.53
C ASP A 141 -3.54 18.89 14.12
N THR A 142 -3.08 17.92 13.32
CA THR A 142 -3.62 17.70 11.97
C THR A 142 -5.08 17.25 12.04
N ASP A 143 -5.96 17.95 11.30
CA ASP A 143 -7.34 17.53 11.14
C ASP A 143 -7.39 16.13 10.49
N PRO A 144 -8.05 15.14 11.12
CA PRO A 144 -8.19 13.81 10.57
C PRO A 144 -8.89 13.76 9.18
N ALA A 145 -9.67 14.78 8.84
CA ALA A 145 -10.32 14.92 7.55
C ALA A 145 -9.42 15.48 6.45
N SER A 146 -8.24 16.02 6.81
CA SER A 146 -7.27 16.50 5.81
C SER A 146 -6.83 15.37 4.88
N PRO A 147 -6.68 15.65 3.56
CA PRO A 147 -6.15 14.68 2.61
C PRO A 147 -4.74 14.21 3.01
N ALA A 148 -4.53 12.89 2.94
CA ALA A 148 -3.24 12.26 3.22
C ALA A 148 -2.66 11.53 1.99
N TRP A 149 -3.55 11.14 1.05
CA TRP A 149 -3.16 10.36 -0.12
C TRP A 149 -4.10 10.69 -1.29
N LEU A 150 -3.56 10.93 -2.48
CA LEU A 150 -4.31 10.92 -3.73
C LEU A 150 -4.07 9.60 -4.43
N PHE A 151 -5.11 8.77 -4.50
CA PHE A 151 -5.03 7.46 -5.13
C PHE A 151 -5.57 7.56 -6.56
N TYR A 152 -4.66 7.53 -7.55
CA TYR A 152 -5.05 7.61 -8.96
C TYR A 152 -5.43 6.24 -9.51
N THR A 153 -6.60 6.16 -10.14
CA THR A 153 -7.10 4.98 -10.84
C THR A 153 -7.32 5.30 -12.32
N SER A 154 -7.18 4.27 -13.16
CA SER A 154 -7.56 4.40 -14.58
C SER A 154 -9.08 4.60 -14.66
N GLY A 155 -9.51 5.82 -14.94
CA GLY A 155 -10.93 6.14 -15.06
C GLY A 155 -11.56 5.45 -16.26
N THR A 156 -12.84 5.05 -16.14
CA THR A 156 -13.66 4.48 -17.24
C THR A 156 -13.78 5.39 -18.45
N THR A 157 -13.45 6.67 -18.33
CA THR A 157 -13.50 7.71 -19.36
C THR A 157 -12.16 8.00 -20.02
N GLY A 158 -11.12 7.17 -19.78
CA GLY A 158 -9.78 7.33 -20.36
C GLY A 158 -8.89 8.37 -19.67
N ARG A 159 -9.39 9.17 -18.72
CA ARG A 159 -8.59 10.04 -17.86
C ARG A 159 -8.46 9.43 -16.48
N SER A 160 -7.25 9.38 -15.93
CA SER A 160 -7.00 9.00 -14.54
C SER A 160 -7.73 9.95 -13.60
N LYS A 161 -8.30 9.41 -12.51
CA LYS A 161 -9.00 10.17 -11.47
C LYS A 161 -8.33 9.92 -10.13
N GLY A 162 -8.06 10.98 -9.38
CA GLY A 162 -7.47 10.93 -8.04
C GLY A 162 -8.54 10.85 -6.96
N ALA A 163 -8.70 9.70 -6.32
CA ALA A 163 -9.50 9.58 -5.10
C ALA A 163 -8.74 10.20 -3.93
N MET A 164 -9.38 11.14 -3.21
CA MET A 164 -8.80 11.77 -2.04
C MET A 164 -9.07 10.93 -0.79
N LEU A 165 -8.00 10.41 -0.19
CA LEU A 165 -8.07 9.66 1.06
C LEU A 165 -7.52 10.53 2.20
N SER A 166 -8.34 10.75 3.22
CA SER A 166 -7.93 11.50 4.41
C SER A 166 -7.11 10.63 5.38
N HIS A 167 -6.45 11.27 6.34
CA HIS A 167 -5.82 10.58 7.46
C HIS A 167 -6.80 9.65 8.17
N ARG A 168 -8.06 10.07 8.34
CA ARG A 168 -9.13 9.27 8.96
C ARG A 168 -9.47 8.02 8.11
N ASN A 169 -9.59 8.15 6.80
CA ASN A 169 -9.88 7.02 5.92
C ASN A 169 -8.78 5.95 6.01
N LEU A 170 -7.52 6.35 5.92
CA LEU A 170 -6.39 5.43 5.99
C LEU A 170 -6.21 4.82 7.40
N MET A 171 -6.59 5.55 8.46
CA MET A 171 -6.63 5.00 9.81
C MET A 171 -7.75 3.98 9.97
N ALA A 172 -8.95 4.24 9.45
CA ALA A 172 -10.06 3.29 9.44
C ALA A 172 -9.69 2.01 8.68
N MET A 173 -9.05 2.16 7.50
CA MET A 173 -8.50 1.05 6.74
C MET A 173 -7.48 0.23 7.55
N THR A 174 -6.57 0.91 8.25
CA THR A 174 -5.57 0.30 9.12
C THR A 174 -6.23 -0.55 10.20
N VAL A 175 -7.19 0.01 10.93
CA VAL A 175 -7.92 -0.69 12.00
C VAL A 175 -8.74 -1.85 11.47
N SER A 176 -9.44 -1.67 10.35
CA SER A 176 -10.21 -2.72 9.68
C SER A 176 -9.31 -3.90 9.26
N HIS A 177 -8.10 -3.63 8.73
CA HIS A 177 -7.15 -4.71 8.41
C HIS A 177 -6.77 -5.52 9.64
N LEU A 178 -6.40 -4.85 10.73
CA LEU A 178 -6.01 -5.50 11.97
C LEU A 178 -7.16 -6.27 12.65
N ALA A 179 -8.41 -5.81 12.48
CA ALA A 179 -9.58 -6.46 13.06
C ALA A 179 -9.99 -7.73 12.28
N ASP A 180 -9.93 -7.70 10.96
CA ASP A 180 -10.58 -8.72 10.14
C ASP A 180 -9.60 -9.72 9.50
N PHE A 181 -8.39 -9.29 9.12
CA PHE A 181 -7.54 -10.05 8.23
C PHE A 181 -6.29 -10.61 8.87
N ASP A 182 -5.45 -9.74 9.40
CA ASP A 182 -4.16 -10.11 9.96
C ASP A 182 -3.79 -9.18 11.10
N CYS A 183 -3.22 -9.74 12.16
CA CYS A 183 -2.71 -8.98 13.29
C CYS A 183 -1.20 -9.25 13.41
N PRO A 184 -0.36 -8.54 12.63
CA PRO A 184 1.09 -8.65 12.74
C PRO A 184 1.57 -8.15 14.11
N ASP A 185 2.81 -8.47 14.43
CA ASP A 185 3.55 -8.00 15.60
C ASP A 185 4.96 -7.54 15.19
N GLU A 186 5.78 -7.19 16.14
CA GLU A 186 7.16 -6.75 15.93
C GLU A 186 8.11 -7.85 15.39
N ASN A 187 7.66 -9.10 15.30
CA ASN A 187 8.36 -10.22 14.69
C ASN A 187 7.80 -10.59 13.30
N SER A 188 6.88 -9.80 12.80
CA SER A 188 6.29 -9.98 11.48
C SER A 188 6.99 -9.13 10.43
N SER A 189 6.80 -9.50 9.14
CA SER A 189 7.36 -8.78 8.00
C SER A 189 6.30 -8.58 6.91
N LEU A 190 6.26 -7.39 6.32
CA LEU A 190 5.50 -7.12 5.10
C LEU A 190 6.44 -7.10 3.92
N ILE A 191 6.28 -8.03 2.97
CA ILE A 191 7.08 -8.07 1.74
C ILE A 191 6.35 -7.32 0.64
N HIS A 192 7.00 -6.31 0.07
CA HIS A 192 6.45 -5.45 -0.97
C HIS A 192 6.64 -6.04 -2.38
N GLY A 193 5.99 -7.19 -2.67
CA GLY A 193 6.00 -7.78 -4.01
C GLY A 193 5.20 -6.96 -5.02
N ALA A 194 4.01 -6.50 -4.67
CA ALA A 194 3.20 -5.63 -5.53
C ALA A 194 3.69 -4.17 -5.46
N PRO A 195 3.32 -3.31 -6.44
CA PRO A 195 3.73 -1.90 -6.44
C PRO A 195 3.31 -1.15 -5.17
N MET A 196 4.29 -0.49 -4.54
CA MET A 196 4.06 0.33 -3.34
C MET A 196 3.27 1.62 -3.65
N SER A 197 3.19 2.00 -4.91
CA SER A 197 2.32 3.10 -5.37
C SER A 197 0.83 2.76 -5.29
N HIS A 198 0.48 1.49 -5.10
CA HIS A 198 -0.89 0.98 -5.09
C HIS A 198 -1.13 0.05 -3.89
N GLY A 199 -1.61 -1.16 -4.15
CA GLY A 199 -2.05 -2.10 -3.13
C GLY A 199 -1.02 -2.33 -2.02
N SER A 200 0.25 -2.60 -2.35
CA SER A 200 1.28 -2.89 -1.34
C SER A 200 1.57 -1.71 -0.41
N GLY A 201 1.58 -0.47 -0.93
CA GLY A 201 1.81 0.72 -0.12
C GLY A 201 0.72 0.99 0.91
N LEU A 202 -0.53 0.62 0.61
CA LEU A 202 -1.64 0.75 1.55
C LEU A 202 -1.51 -0.16 2.78
N TYR A 203 -0.68 -1.20 2.72
CA TYR A 203 -0.40 -2.07 3.87
C TYR A 203 0.73 -1.54 4.77
N VAL A 204 1.46 -0.49 4.36
CA VAL A 204 2.50 0.12 5.21
C VAL A 204 1.93 0.60 6.56
N PRO A 205 0.84 1.40 6.63
CA PRO A 205 0.29 1.88 7.89
C PRO A 205 -0.07 0.76 8.89
N PRO A 206 -0.86 -0.28 8.56
CA PRO A 206 -1.21 -1.32 9.52
C PRO A 206 0.02 -2.08 10.04
N TYR A 207 0.99 -2.42 9.18
CA TYR A 207 2.18 -3.15 9.60
C TYR A 207 3.15 -2.28 10.41
N VAL A 208 3.35 -1.01 10.02
CA VAL A 208 4.14 -0.05 10.81
C VAL A 208 3.53 0.15 12.20
N SER A 209 2.21 0.26 12.32
CA SER A 209 1.53 0.44 13.62
C SER A 209 1.81 -0.69 14.63
N ARG A 210 2.26 -1.86 14.13
CA ARG A 210 2.53 -3.07 14.91
C ARG A 210 4.03 -3.37 15.05
N GLY A 211 4.90 -2.52 14.53
CA GLY A 211 6.34 -2.71 14.56
C GLY A 211 6.86 -3.77 13.58
N ALA A 212 6.04 -4.19 12.62
CA ALA A 212 6.40 -5.20 11.62
C ALA A 212 7.29 -4.61 10.53
N ARG A 213 8.33 -5.36 10.16
CA ARG A 213 9.34 -4.95 9.17
C ARG A 213 8.72 -4.67 7.81
N GLN A 214 9.27 -3.70 7.10
CA GLN A 214 8.97 -3.41 5.70
C GLN A 214 10.11 -3.96 4.85
N VAL A 215 9.86 -5.00 4.08
CA VAL A 215 10.87 -5.67 3.25
C VAL A 215 10.61 -5.35 1.78
N VAL A 216 11.53 -4.63 1.17
CA VAL A 216 11.46 -4.29 -0.25
C VAL A 216 12.41 -5.21 -1.02
N PRO A 217 11.93 -5.97 -2.02
CA PRO A 217 12.77 -6.80 -2.86
C PRO A 217 13.92 -6.00 -3.50
N ALA A 218 15.10 -6.58 -3.58
CA ALA A 218 16.29 -5.94 -4.17
C ALA A 218 16.10 -5.63 -5.67
N SER A 219 15.31 -6.45 -6.37
CA SER A 219 14.91 -6.22 -7.77
C SER A 219 14.02 -4.99 -7.97
N GLY A 220 13.39 -4.47 -6.90
CA GLY A 220 12.41 -3.37 -6.97
C GLY A 220 11.09 -3.76 -7.65
N THR A 221 10.91 -5.02 -8.01
CA THR A 221 9.72 -5.55 -8.72
C THR A 221 9.28 -6.87 -8.12
N PHE A 222 8.24 -7.48 -8.69
CA PHE A 222 7.83 -8.83 -8.30
C PHE A 222 8.59 -9.88 -9.11
N ASP A 223 9.49 -10.58 -8.44
CA ASP A 223 10.05 -11.86 -8.88
C ASP A 223 9.57 -12.95 -7.90
N PRO A 224 8.96 -14.07 -8.38
CA PRO A 224 8.40 -15.08 -7.51
C PRO A 224 9.45 -15.85 -6.71
N ASP A 225 10.64 -16.08 -7.28
CA ASP A 225 11.71 -16.80 -6.57
C ASP A 225 12.33 -15.91 -5.49
N GLU A 226 12.65 -14.63 -5.80
CA GLU A 226 13.11 -13.66 -4.80
C GLU A 226 12.08 -13.49 -3.68
N PHE A 227 10.78 -13.45 -4.01
CA PHE A 227 9.72 -13.35 -3.00
C PHE A 227 9.74 -14.53 -2.03
N LEU A 228 9.88 -15.75 -2.54
CA LEU A 228 9.94 -16.95 -1.70
C LEU A 228 11.21 -17.01 -0.86
N ASP A 229 12.37 -16.61 -1.42
CA ASP A 229 13.64 -16.51 -0.68
C ASP A 229 13.53 -15.49 0.47
N LEU A 230 12.90 -14.34 0.23
CA LEU A 230 12.62 -13.35 1.28
C LEU A 230 11.68 -13.88 2.36
N CYS A 231 10.71 -14.74 1.99
CA CYS A 231 9.87 -15.42 2.98
C CYS A 231 10.64 -16.46 3.80
N GLU A 232 11.72 -17.00 3.29
CA GLU A 232 12.62 -17.90 4.07
C GLU A 232 13.50 -17.11 5.04
N SER A 233 13.99 -15.93 4.62
CA SER A 233 14.95 -15.11 5.35
C SER A 233 14.31 -14.23 6.43
N HIS A 234 13.06 -13.81 6.24
CA HIS A 234 12.36 -12.90 7.15
C HIS A 234 11.26 -13.63 7.94
N PRO A 235 11.04 -13.29 9.23
CA PRO A 235 10.01 -13.93 10.03
C PRO A 235 8.60 -13.42 9.71
N GLY A 236 7.60 -14.29 9.85
CA GLY A 236 6.18 -13.94 9.85
C GLY A 236 5.74 -13.14 8.63
N CYS A 237 6.11 -13.61 7.44
CA CYS A 237 5.94 -12.87 6.18
C CYS A 237 4.49 -12.78 5.73
N SER A 238 4.07 -11.57 5.40
CA SER A 238 2.80 -11.27 4.77
C SER A 238 3.01 -10.40 3.54
N ALA A 239 2.11 -10.49 2.56
CA ALA A 239 2.17 -9.66 1.36
C ALA A 239 0.77 -9.41 0.78
N PHE A 240 0.61 -8.29 0.06
CA PHE A 240 -0.47 -8.11 -0.89
C PHE A 240 0.01 -8.53 -2.28
N LEU A 241 -0.73 -9.41 -2.93
CA LEU A 241 -0.42 -9.89 -4.28
C LEU A 241 -1.67 -9.85 -5.18
N ALA A 242 -1.49 -9.43 -6.41
CA ALA A 242 -2.53 -9.58 -7.43
C ALA A 242 -2.72 -11.07 -7.80
N PRO A 243 -3.90 -11.50 -8.28
CA PRO A 243 -4.14 -12.90 -8.69
C PRO A 243 -3.12 -13.45 -9.67
N THR A 244 -2.64 -12.64 -10.61
CA THR A 244 -1.60 -13.03 -11.57
C THR A 244 -0.23 -13.28 -10.90
N MET A 245 0.07 -12.58 -9.82
CA MET A 245 1.30 -12.80 -9.05
C MET A 245 1.20 -14.10 -8.24
N VAL A 246 0.03 -14.37 -7.64
CA VAL A 246 -0.23 -15.67 -6.97
C VAL A 246 -0.08 -16.83 -7.96
N ALA A 247 -0.61 -16.70 -9.18
CA ALA A 247 -0.44 -17.73 -10.21
C ALA A 247 1.03 -17.96 -10.56
N ARG A 248 1.86 -16.91 -10.63
CA ARG A 248 3.30 -17.02 -10.85
C ARG A 248 4.02 -17.73 -9.70
N LEU A 249 3.61 -17.51 -8.45
CA LEU A 249 4.15 -18.27 -7.31
C LEU A 249 3.86 -19.76 -7.43
N VAL A 250 2.62 -20.14 -7.79
CA VAL A 250 2.25 -21.54 -8.01
C VAL A 250 3.10 -22.18 -9.12
N GLN A 251 3.40 -21.42 -10.18
CA GLN A 251 4.19 -21.91 -11.31
C GLN A 251 5.65 -22.21 -10.97
N THR A 252 6.21 -21.66 -9.89
CA THR A 252 7.57 -22.00 -9.44
C THR A 252 7.71 -23.45 -9.02
N GLY A 253 6.61 -24.09 -8.60
CA GLY A 253 6.63 -25.44 -8.03
C GLY A 253 7.35 -25.56 -6.68
N ARG A 254 7.78 -24.44 -6.09
CA ARG A 254 8.45 -24.41 -4.78
C ARG A 254 7.45 -24.68 -3.65
N ALA A 255 7.96 -25.27 -2.58
CA ALA A 255 7.19 -25.46 -1.34
C ALA A 255 6.89 -24.11 -0.65
N CYS A 256 5.81 -24.07 0.12
CA CYS A 256 5.48 -22.92 0.94
C CYS A 256 6.57 -22.69 1.99
N PRO A 257 7.21 -21.49 2.04
CA PRO A 257 8.15 -21.17 3.10
C PRO A 257 7.48 -21.21 4.48
N ALA A 258 8.18 -21.74 5.49
CA ALA A 258 7.63 -21.87 6.84
C ALA A 258 7.25 -20.51 7.47
N ASN A 259 7.93 -19.44 7.07
CA ASN A 259 7.67 -18.09 7.54
C ASN A 259 6.55 -17.37 6.78
N LEU A 260 6.02 -17.92 5.70
CA LEU A 260 4.91 -17.31 4.96
C LEU A 260 3.62 -17.46 5.76
N ARG A 261 3.09 -16.34 6.23
CA ARG A 261 1.95 -16.26 7.11
C ARG A 261 0.66 -15.90 6.40
N THR A 262 0.70 -14.84 5.56
CA THR A 262 -0.51 -14.30 4.93
C THR A 262 -0.23 -13.78 3.53
N ILE A 263 -1.01 -14.26 2.56
CA ILE A 263 -1.14 -13.63 1.25
C ILE A 263 -2.52 -13.00 1.17
N VAL A 264 -2.58 -11.67 1.19
CA VAL A 264 -3.81 -10.94 0.87
C VAL A 264 -3.88 -10.80 -0.63
N TYR A 265 -4.89 -11.39 -1.26
CA TYR A 265 -5.07 -11.27 -2.70
C TYR A 265 -6.28 -10.40 -3.06
N GLY A 266 -6.15 -9.62 -4.12
CA GLY A 266 -7.19 -8.70 -4.60
C GLY A 266 -6.72 -7.82 -5.74
N GLY A 267 -7.50 -6.77 -6.04
CA GLY A 267 -7.19 -5.86 -7.14
C GLY A 267 -7.51 -6.42 -8.53
N GLY A 268 -8.05 -7.63 -8.61
CA GLY A 268 -8.50 -8.32 -9.82
C GLY A 268 -9.26 -9.60 -9.49
N PRO A 269 -9.97 -10.20 -10.45
CA PRO A 269 -10.70 -11.45 -10.23
C PRO A 269 -9.74 -12.63 -10.01
N MET A 270 -10.00 -13.39 -8.93
CA MET A 270 -9.34 -14.67 -8.66
C MET A 270 -10.30 -15.80 -9.07
N TYR A 271 -9.92 -16.58 -10.05
CA TYR A 271 -10.71 -17.73 -10.46
C TYR A 271 -10.59 -18.86 -9.44
N VAL A 272 -11.70 -19.56 -9.15
CA VAL A 272 -11.78 -20.60 -8.12
C VAL A 272 -10.74 -21.70 -8.32
N ASP A 273 -10.56 -22.19 -9.56
CA ASP A 273 -9.56 -23.22 -9.86
C ASP A 273 -8.13 -22.75 -9.58
N SER A 274 -7.84 -21.48 -9.87
CA SER A 274 -6.53 -20.90 -9.59
C SER A 274 -6.30 -20.76 -8.08
N LEU A 275 -7.32 -20.34 -7.34
CA LEU A 275 -7.27 -20.26 -5.89
C LEU A 275 -7.08 -21.63 -5.24
N LYS A 276 -7.80 -22.65 -5.69
CA LYS A 276 -7.65 -24.04 -5.20
C LYS A 276 -6.23 -24.57 -5.42
N LYS A 277 -5.65 -24.32 -6.61
CA LYS A 277 -4.25 -24.68 -6.90
C LYS A 277 -3.28 -23.93 -5.96
N ALA A 278 -3.52 -22.65 -5.72
CA ALA A 278 -2.69 -21.87 -4.80
C ALA A 278 -2.81 -22.38 -3.35
N MET A 279 -4.02 -22.69 -2.89
CA MET A 279 -4.25 -23.27 -1.56
C MET A 279 -3.61 -24.65 -1.41
N ALA A 280 -3.62 -25.47 -2.46
CA ALA A 280 -2.95 -26.79 -2.46
C ALA A 280 -1.43 -26.64 -2.37
N ALA A 281 -0.84 -25.60 -3.01
CA ALA A 281 0.60 -25.37 -3.01
C ALA A 281 1.11 -24.71 -1.72
N PHE A 282 0.37 -23.70 -1.20
CA PHE A 282 0.83 -22.85 -0.10
C PHE A 282 0.04 -23.02 1.21
N GLY A 283 -0.99 -23.87 1.22
CA GLY A 283 -1.81 -24.11 2.41
C GLY A 283 -2.74 -22.93 2.75
N PRO A 284 -3.16 -22.82 4.03
CA PRO A 284 -4.19 -21.87 4.48
C PRO A 284 -3.63 -20.47 4.77
N VAL A 285 -2.92 -19.87 3.82
CA VAL A 285 -2.30 -18.54 3.98
C VAL A 285 -3.11 -17.40 3.34
N PHE A 286 -4.19 -17.73 2.63
CA PHE A 286 -4.90 -16.78 1.78
C PHE A 286 -5.98 -15.99 2.52
N VAL A 287 -6.06 -14.71 2.20
CA VAL A 287 -7.10 -13.75 2.60
C VAL A 287 -7.52 -12.97 1.36
N GLN A 288 -8.82 -12.93 1.08
CA GLN A 288 -9.34 -12.19 -0.06
C GLN A 288 -9.77 -10.79 0.37
N LEU A 289 -9.50 -9.78 -0.48
CA LEU A 289 -10.07 -8.46 -0.32
C LEU A 289 -10.74 -7.98 -1.61
N TYR A 290 -11.78 -7.18 -1.42
CA TYR A 290 -12.35 -6.32 -2.43
C TYR A 290 -12.38 -4.88 -1.93
N GLY A 291 -11.94 -3.95 -2.78
CA GLY A 291 -11.91 -2.51 -2.54
C GLY A 291 -11.71 -1.76 -3.85
N GLN A 292 -11.81 -0.45 -3.78
CA GLN A 292 -11.60 0.48 -4.88
C GLN A 292 -10.66 1.59 -4.44
N GLY A 293 -10.24 2.49 -5.34
CA GLY A 293 -9.39 3.62 -4.98
C GLY A 293 -10.05 4.53 -3.94
N GLU A 294 -11.37 4.70 -4.03
CA GLU A 294 -12.20 5.50 -3.16
C GLU A 294 -12.45 4.84 -1.78
N ALA A 295 -12.40 3.50 -1.73
CA ALA A 295 -12.59 2.69 -0.53
C ALA A 295 -11.51 1.59 -0.48
N PRO A 296 -10.25 1.97 -0.23
CA PRO A 296 -9.12 1.07 -0.40
C PRO A 296 -9.16 -0.07 0.61
N MET A 297 -9.19 -1.32 0.10
CA MET A 297 -9.12 -2.56 0.87
C MET A 297 -10.25 -2.79 1.90
N THR A 298 -11.32 -1.98 1.90
CA THR A 298 -12.26 -1.94 3.03
C THR A 298 -13.69 -2.32 2.70
N ILE A 299 -14.04 -2.71 1.48
CA ILE A 299 -15.43 -2.98 1.13
C ILE A 299 -15.84 -4.36 1.66
N THR A 300 -15.28 -5.44 1.11
CA THR A 300 -15.55 -6.82 1.55
C THR A 300 -14.28 -7.65 1.59
N GLY A 301 -14.37 -8.86 2.13
CA GLY A 301 -13.29 -9.82 2.08
C GLY A 301 -13.64 -11.19 2.65
N LEU A 302 -12.79 -12.17 2.35
CA LEU A 302 -12.80 -13.49 2.97
C LEU A 302 -11.57 -13.61 3.88
N ARG A 303 -11.80 -13.93 5.14
CA ARG A 303 -10.73 -14.22 6.10
C ARG A 303 -10.10 -15.57 5.79
N ARG A 304 -8.96 -15.85 6.33
CA ARG A 304 -8.27 -17.13 6.15
C ARG A 304 -9.19 -18.34 6.43
N ARG A 305 -9.94 -18.30 7.53
CA ARG A 305 -10.88 -19.36 7.92
C ARG A 305 -12.05 -19.55 6.94
N ASP A 306 -12.43 -18.49 6.24
CA ASP A 306 -13.54 -18.51 5.30
C ASP A 306 -13.17 -19.20 3.96
N HIS A 307 -11.88 -19.57 3.77
CA HIS A 307 -11.39 -20.38 2.64
C HIS A 307 -11.38 -21.87 2.95
N LEU A 308 -11.37 -22.26 4.23
CA LEU A 308 -11.24 -23.66 4.63
C LEU A 308 -12.54 -24.41 4.36
N ASP A 309 -12.46 -25.51 3.59
CA ASP A 309 -13.60 -26.35 3.21
C ASP A 309 -14.78 -25.58 2.60
N ALA A 310 -14.50 -24.40 2.04
CA ALA A 310 -15.52 -23.50 1.49
C ALA A 310 -16.03 -24.01 0.14
N PRO A 311 -17.35 -23.92 -0.12
CA PRO A 311 -17.89 -24.22 -1.45
C PRO A 311 -17.43 -23.19 -2.48
N ASP A 312 -17.41 -23.58 -3.76
CA ASP A 312 -16.97 -22.74 -4.88
C ASP A 312 -17.69 -21.39 -4.96
N ALA A 313 -18.96 -21.34 -4.57
CA ALA A 313 -19.73 -20.12 -4.50
C ALA A 313 -19.16 -19.10 -3.50
N VAL A 314 -18.55 -19.55 -2.40
CA VAL A 314 -17.87 -18.68 -1.43
C VAL A 314 -16.50 -18.28 -1.96
N LEU A 315 -15.71 -19.24 -2.45
CA LEU A 315 -14.37 -18.97 -2.99
C LEU A 315 -14.39 -18.03 -4.20
N GLY A 316 -15.46 -18.06 -5.01
CA GLY A 316 -15.66 -17.18 -6.16
C GLY A 316 -16.34 -15.86 -5.83
N SER A 317 -16.66 -15.61 -4.56
CA SER A 317 -17.29 -14.36 -4.12
C SER A 317 -16.25 -13.31 -3.71
N VAL A 318 -16.70 -12.08 -3.51
CA VAL A 318 -15.88 -11.02 -2.89
C VAL A 318 -15.99 -10.98 -1.36
N GLY A 319 -16.61 -12.00 -0.77
CA GLY A 319 -16.72 -12.19 0.67
C GLY A 319 -17.78 -11.32 1.35
N TYR A 320 -17.53 -11.01 2.61
CA TYR A 320 -18.46 -10.33 3.53
C TYR A 320 -18.01 -8.90 3.77
N ALA A 321 -18.97 -8.02 4.15
CA ALA A 321 -18.67 -6.65 4.56
C ALA A 321 -17.57 -6.62 5.63
N ARG A 322 -16.65 -5.66 5.51
CA ARG A 322 -15.59 -5.44 6.48
C ARG A 322 -16.12 -4.75 7.73
N SER A 323 -15.41 -4.91 8.84
CA SER A 323 -15.75 -4.23 10.10
C SER A 323 -15.80 -2.72 9.93
N GLY A 324 -16.93 -2.12 10.35
CA GLY A 324 -17.16 -0.69 10.24
C GLY A 324 -17.64 -0.21 8.85
N VAL A 325 -18.07 -1.13 7.97
CA VAL A 325 -18.55 -0.81 6.63
C VAL A 325 -19.92 -1.43 6.39
N ASP A 326 -20.86 -0.63 5.90
CA ASP A 326 -22.15 -1.11 5.42
C ASP A 326 -22.08 -1.34 3.90
N VAL A 327 -22.51 -2.52 3.48
CA VAL A 327 -22.55 -2.92 2.06
C VAL A 327 -23.96 -3.34 1.69
N ALA A 328 -24.48 -2.78 0.61
CA ALA A 328 -25.77 -3.15 0.05
C ALA A 328 -25.64 -3.42 -1.45
N VAL A 329 -26.41 -4.40 -1.94
CA VAL A 329 -26.64 -4.60 -3.38
C VAL A 329 -27.90 -3.86 -3.74
N LEU A 330 -27.77 -2.93 -4.70
CA LEU A 330 -28.92 -2.13 -5.15
C LEU A 330 -29.46 -2.66 -6.47
N GLY A 331 -30.77 -2.62 -6.62
CA GLY A 331 -31.46 -2.84 -7.87
C GLY A 331 -31.29 -1.65 -8.84
N PRO A 332 -31.77 -1.78 -10.10
CA PRO A 332 -31.73 -0.68 -11.08
C PRO A 332 -32.48 0.58 -10.65
N ASP A 333 -33.42 0.45 -9.72
CA ASP A 333 -34.22 1.52 -9.12
C ASP A 333 -33.54 2.17 -7.89
N GLY A 334 -32.33 1.72 -7.54
CA GLY A 334 -31.62 2.18 -6.36
C GLY A 334 -32.11 1.61 -5.03
N ALA A 335 -33.14 0.75 -5.01
CA ALA A 335 -33.62 0.09 -3.82
C ALA A 335 -32.72 -1.10 -3.42
N PRO A 336 -32.57 -1.39 -2.11
CA PRO A 336 -31.82 -2.57 -1.66
C PRO A 336 -32.44 -3.86 -2.22
N TRP A 337 -31.60 -4.68 -2.84
CA TRP A 337 -32.02 -5.97 -3.38
C TRP A 337 -32.28 -6.98 -2.26
N ARG A 338 -33.49 -7.49 -2.18
CA ARG A 338 -33.93 -8.37 -1.07
C ARG A 338 -33.66 -9.86 -1.27
N SER A 339 -33.13 -10.33 -2.39
CA SER A 339 -32.83 -11.75 -2.58
C SER A 339 -31.61 -12.04 -3.42
N ALA A 340 -30.83 -13.04 -2.98
CA ALA A 340 -29.55 -13.45 -3.50
C ALA A 340 -29.60 -14.27 -4.83
N ARG A 341 -30.69 -14.26 -5.60
CA ARG A 341 -30.86 -15.21 -6.72
C ARG A 341 -30.45 -14.74 -8.12
N SER A 342 -30.13 -13.48 -8.34
CA SER A 342 -29.56 -13.01 -9.62
C SER A 342 -28.98 -11.58 -9.52
N ALA A 343 -28.00 -11.36 -8.69
CA ALA A 343 -27.36 -10.06 -8.62
C ALA A 343 -26.19 -9.98 -9.57
N ARG A 344 -26.33 -9.32 -10.70
CA ARG A 344 -25.22 -8.56 -11.30
C ARG A 344 -25.05 -7.33 -10.42
N SER A 345 -24.08 -7.40 -9.54
CA SER A 345 -23.89 -6.45 -8.45
C SER A 345 -23.45 -5.07 -8.95
N SER A 346 -24.28 -4.06 -8.68
CA SER A 346 -23.77 -2.72 -8.43
C SER A 346 -23.57 -2.58 -6.93
N VAL A 347 -22.34 -2.45 -6.49
CA VAL A 347 -21.98 -2.19 -5.09
C VAL A 347 -21.88 -0.68 -4.93
N ALA A 348 -22.77 -0.09 -4.13
CA ALA A 348 -22.60 1.27 -3.64
C ALA A 348 -22.09 1.19 -2.20
N ALA A 349 -20.90 1.71 -1.95
CA ALA A 349 -20.43 1.97 -0.61
C ALA A 349 -20.94 3.37 -0.22
N MET A 350 -21.73 3.47 0.84
CA MET A 350 -22.06 4.75 1.47
C MET A 350 -21.07 5.02 2.59
N TRP A 351 -20.36 6.13 2.48
CA TRP A 351 -19.46 6.68 3.50
C TRP A 351 -20.05 7.96 4.11
#